data_6244577c43b4e765c552d2f125ec945f
#
_entry.id   6244577c43b4e765c552d2f125ec945f
#
_cell.length_a   1.000
_cell.length_b   1.000
_cell.length_c   1.000
_cell.angle_alpha   90.00
_cell.angle_beta   90.00
_cell.angle_gamma   90.00
#
_symmetry.space_group_name_H-M   'P 1'
#
loop_
_entity.id
_entity.type
_entity.pdbx_description
1 polymer ?
#
loop_
_entity_poly.entity_id
_entity_poly.type
_entity_poly.pdbx_seq_one_letter_code
_entity_poly.pdbx_strand_id
1 'polypeptide(L)'
;MQFYSWMHAINARNNWLVASLILAALPSHAALVDGHLEDEILPILQRNLAGTFAADAVIHDRETVTIGFVNFDPSGFIPIDDDNLGGDDANRLKNELKTITLPLTLALPWHGSVWESYVTGRLGYTQRFHDISLFEELDPSRDHEKLKIYSAFFAGGVHWDGLKNWRFTAELGGSIRRLEQEYTYNNAISQIFQPVFDGVLTNFSLNTWMLQPSLALQYQKRWSKHKLKYRSRYAYMHGESFGSDIPPHQVDIKASSWRNTLYYSHPIGRMLDISFAGQLSASRVDLSGNTNEAFQTPHYYEFGLDLLMGTGAYGEGWLDNVSIGLLFNYGSVLKGGSLVFNYNTY
;
A
#
# COMPACT_ATOMS: atom_id res chain seq x y z
N MET A 1 -33.23 -4.70 24.01
CA MET A 1 -31.94 -4.86 24.73
C MET A 1 -31.00 -5.87 24.05
N GLN A 2 -31.49 -6.78 23.20
CA GLN A 2 -30.66 -7.70 22.39
C GLN A 2 -30.04 -7.05 21.13
N PHE A 3 -30.63 -5.97 20.60
CA PHE A 3 -30.15 -5.26 19.41
C PHE A 3 -28.82 -4.51 19.64
N TYR A 4 -28.59 -3.99 20.85
CA TYR A 4 -27.35 -3.29 21.22
C TYR A 4 -26.13 -4.22 21.40
N SER A 5 -26.36 -5.46 21.83
CA SER A 5 -25.31 -6.46 21.94
C SER A 5 -24.80 -6.93 20.57
N TRP A 6 -25.66 -6.92 19.57
CA TRP A 6 -25.34 -7.31 18.21
C TRP A 6 -24.48 -6.27 17.48
N MET A 7 -24.76 -4.97 17.72
CA MET A 7 -23.94 -3.88 17.16
C MET A 7 -22.51 -3.85 17.71
N HIS A 8 -22.27 -4.28 18.93
CA HIS A 8 -20.91 -4.37 19.49
C HIS A 8 -20.08 -5.55 18.95
N ALA A 9 -20.71 -6.63 18.53
CA ALA A 9 -20.04 -7.76 17.89
C ALA A 9 -19.63 -7.46 16.43
N ILE A 10 -20.33 -6.56 15.78
CA ILE A 10 -20.05 -6.08 14.41
C ILE A 10 -18.80 -5.19 14.38
N ASN A 11 -18.45 -4.54 15.48
CA ASN A 11 -17.40 -3.50 15.56
C ASN A 11 -15.96 -4.04 15.53
N ALA A 12 -15.74 -5.34 15.48
CA ALA A 12 -14.40 -5.90 15.64
C ALA A 12 -13.75 -6.47 14.37
N ARG A 13 -14.47 -6.82 13.30
CA ARG A 13 -13.80 -7.63 12.26
C ARG A 13 -14.06 -7.38 10.78
N ASN A 14 -15.08 -6.64 10.29
CA ASN A 14 -15.25 -6.37 8.83
C ASN A 14 -16.38 -5.37 8.58
N ASN A 15 -16.22 -4.13 9.03
CA ASN A 15 -17.31 -3.16 9.23
C ASN A 15 -18.05 -2.65 7.99
N TRP A 16 -17.51 -2.76 6.81
CA TRP A 16 -18.11 -2.05 5.67
C TRP A 16 -19.11 -2.88 4.86
N LEU A 17 -18.99 -4.21 4.83
CA LEU A 17 -19.97 -5.07 4.18
C LEU A 17 -21.24 -5.26 4.99
N VAL A 18 -21.12 -5.29 6.31
CA VAL A 18 -22.27 -5.38 7.21
C VAL A 18 -23.09 -4.07 7.19
N ALA A 19 -22.42 -2.91 7.08
CA ALA A 19 -23.12 -1.63 6.87
C ALA A 19 -23.93 -1.63 5.56
N SER A 20 -23.39 -2.20 4.49
CA SER A 20 -24.08 -2.36 3.21
C SER A 20 -25.32 -3.24 3.31
N LEU A 21 -25.29 -4.28 4.15
CA LEU A 21 -26.40 -5.21 4.34
C LEU A 21 -27.50 -4.68 5.26
N ILE A 22 -27.15 -3.84 6.23
CA ILE A 22 -28.16 -3.16 7.05
C ILE A 22 -29.06 -2.24 6.21
N LEU A 23 -28.48 -1.58 5.18
CA LEU A 23 -29.23 -0.79 4.20
C LEU A 23 -30.24 -1.64 3.42
N ALA A 24 -29.93 -2.89 3.17
CA ALA A 24 -30.73 -3.78 2.34
C ALA A 24 -31.78 -4.59 3.10
N ALA A 25 -31.58 -4.81 4.39
CA ALA A 25 -32.54 -5.50 5.26
C ALA A 25 -33.74 -4.61 5.67
N LEU A 26 -33.74 -3.33 5.27
CA LEU A 26 -34.85 -2.42 5.52
C LEU A 26 -35.91 -2.53 4.45
N PRO A 27 -37.19 -2.62 4.82
CA PRO A 27 -38.26 -2.71 3.85
C PRO A 27 -38.25 -1.50 2.92
N SER A 28 -38.28 -1.81 1.64
CA SER A 28 -38.23 -0.93 0.49
C SER A 28 -38.83 0.47 0.71
N HIS A 29 -38.09 1.50 0.34
CA HIS A 29 -38.47 2.91 0.16
C HIS A 29 -38.78 3.76 1.40
N ALA A 30 -39.27 3.22 2.51
CA ALA A 30 -39.65 4.04 3.67
C ALA A 30 -38.46 4.48 4.56
N ALA A 31 -37.39 3.69 4.63
CA ALA A 31 -36.22 4.00 5.45
C ALA A 31 -35.18 4.89 4.74
N LEU A 32 -35.19 4.90 3.41
CA LEU A 32 -34.46 5.88 2.61
C LEU A 32 -35.10 7.29 2.67
N VAL A 33 -36.34 7.38 3.13
CA VAL A 33 -37.07 8.65 3.26
C VAL A 33 -36.71 9.41 4.55
N ASP A 34 -36.14 8.73 5.56
CA ASP A 34 -35.84 9.39 6.85
C ASP A 34 -34.44 10.09 6.89
N GLY A 35 -33.65 10.07 5.80
CA GLY A 35 -32.38 10.80 5.70
C GLY A 35 -31.24 10.35 6.65
N HIS A 36 -31.57 9.82 7.81
CA HIS A 36 -30.60 9.46 8.87
C HIS A 36 -29.65 8.32 8.46
N LEU A 37 -30.12 7.34 7.72
CA LEU A 37 -29.29 6.22 7.27
C LEU A 37 -28.30 6.64 6.18
N GLU A 38 -28.73 7.52 5.28
CA GLU A 38 -27.86 8.08 4.25
C GLU A 38 -26.77 8.94 4.89
N ASP A 39 -27.12 9.77 5.86
CA ASP A 39 -26.16 10.63 6.59
C ASP A 39 -25.11 9.84 7.40
N GLU A 40 -25.44 8.65 7.90
CA GLU A 40 -24.50 7.84 8.69
C GLU A 40 -23.65 6.89 7.84
N ILE A 41 -24.22 6.28 6.82
CA ILE A 41 -23.59 5.19 6.06
C ILE A 41 -22.76 5.73 4.89
N LEU A 42 -23.23 6.73 4.18
CA LEU A 42 -22.54 7.32 3.04
C LEU A 42 -21.11 7.79 3.39
N PRO A 43 -20.88 8.52 4.52
CA PRO A 43 -19.54 8.90 4.93
C PRO A 43 -18.62 7.71 5.24
N ILE A 44 -19.18 6.59 5.76
CA ILE A 44 -18.40 5.38 6.04
C ILE A 44 -17.93 4.73 4.74
N LEU A 45 -18.80 4.61 3.75
CA LEU A 45 -18.46 4.05 2.44
C LEU A 45 -17.40 4.90 1.72
N GLN A 46 -17.61 6.22 1.67
CA GLN A 46 -16.65 7.15 1.08
C GLN A 46 -15.29 7.09 1.77
N ARG A 47 -15.27 7.01 3.11
CA ARG A 47 -14.05 6.90 3.91
C ARG A 47 -13.30 5.60 3.64
N ASN A 48 -14.02 4.48 3.51
CA ASN A 48 -13.41 3.19 3.18
C ASN A 48 -12.77 3.18 1.79
N LEU A 49 -13.45 3.75 0.78
CA LEU A 49 -12.88 3.92 -0.55
C LEU A 49 -11.67 4.86 -0.53
N ALA A 50 -11.76 6.00 0.20
CA ALA A 50 -10.63 6.90 0.39
C ALA A 50 -9.44 6.18 1.03
N GLY A 51 -9.69 5.37 2.07
CA GLY A 51 -8.70 4.52 2.72
C GLY A 51 -8.04 3.55 1.76
N THR A 52 -8.83 2.91 0.91
CA THR A 52 -8.33 1.96 -0.10
C THR A 52 -7.37 2.63 -1.08
N PHE A 53 -7.72 3.80 -1.63
CA PHE A 53 -6.83 4.55 -2.52
C PHE A 53 -5.60 5.11 -1.81
N ALA A 54 -5.75 5.59 -0.57
CA ALA A 54 -4.63 6.07 0.25
C ALA A 54 -3.66 4.93 0.59
N ALA A 55 -4.15 3.75 0.92
CA ALA A 55 -3.33 2.57 1.16
C ALA A 55 -2.56 2.14 -0.08
N ASP A 56 -3.22 2.09 -1.24
CA ASP A 56 -2.57 1.81 -2.52
C ASP A 56 -1.44 2.82 -2.81
N ALA A 57 -1.67 4.11 -2.51
CA ALA A 57 -0.65 5.13 -2.67
C ALA A 57 0.58 4.89 -1.78
N VAL A 58 0.40 4.47 -0.52
CA VAL A 58 1.50 4.16 0.42
C VAL A 58 2.24 2.89 0.01
N ILE A 59 1.50 1.85 -0.42
CA ILE A 59 2.08 0.58 -0.88
C ILE A 59 3.00 0.81 -2.09
N HIS A 60 2.57 1.62 -3.05
CA HIS A 60 3.31 1.93 -4.26
C HIS A 60 4.27 3.12 -4.12
N ASP A 61 4.34 3.77 -2.95
CA ASP A 61 5.33 4.83 -2.68
C ASP A 61 6.71 4.24 -2.36
N ARG A 62 7.28 3.54 -3.34
CA ARG A 62 8.57 2.84 -3.26
C ARG A 62 9.44 3.22 -4.44
N GLU A 63 10.74 3.31 -4.18
CA GLU A 63 11.78 3.55 -5.19
C GLU A 63 12.37 2.23 -5.74
N THR A 64 11.77 1.11 -5.36
CA THR A 64 12.24 -0.24 -5.66
C THR A 64 11.18 -1.00 -6.43
N VAL A 65 11.58 -1.82 -7.41
CA VAL A 65 10.69 -2.80 -8.01
C VAL A 65 10.28 -3.78 -6.91
N THR A 66 9.00 -3.78 -6.58
CA THR A 66 8.47 -4.65 -5.53
C THR A 66 7.44 -5.59 -6.15
N ILE A 67 7.64 -6.87 -5.95
CA ILE A 67 6.67 -7.90 -6.29
C ILE A 67 6.24 -8.52 -4.97
N GLY A 68 5.09 -8.07 -4.47
CA GLY A 68 4.48 -8.60 -3.27
C GLY A 68 3.81 -9.93 -3.58
N PHE A 69 4.49 -11.04 -3.30
CA PHE A 69 3.87 -12.35 -3.19
C PHE A 69 3.53 -12.58 -1.73
N VAL A 70 2.27 -12.66 -1.47
CA VAL A 70 1.78 -12.75 -0.12
C VAL A 70 1.74 -14.20 0.41
N ASN A 71 2.30 -15.13 -0.33
CA ASN A 71 2.42 -16.54 0.08
C ASN A 71 3.73 -16.88 0.82
N PHE A 72 4.51 -15.87 1.22
CA PHE A 72 5.71 -16.13 2.00
C PHE A 72 5.36 -16.15 3.49
N ASP A 73 5.28 -17.35 4.06
CA ASP A 73 5.15 -17.56 5.49
C ASP A 73 6.54 -17.52 6.14
N PRO A 74 6.90 -16.45 6.87
CA PRO A 74 8.18 -16.40 7.56
C PRO A 74 8.29 -17.39 8.71
N SER A 75 7.18 -17.96 9.23
CA SER A 75 7.20 -18.96 10.30
C SER A 75 7.89 -20.26 9.89
N GLY A 76 7.92 -20.59 8.59
CA GLY A 76 8.68 -21.72 8.06
C GLY A 76 10.20 -21.56 8.12
N PHE A 77 10.72 -20.34 8.33
CA PHE A 77 12.16 -20.02 8.37
C PHE A 77 12.62 -19.50 9.73
N ILE A 78 11.73 -18.89 10.49
CA ILE A 78 12.02 -18.31 11.80
C ILE A 78 11.01 -18.92 12.78
N PRO A 79 11.44 -19.75 13.76
CA PRO A 79 10.54 -20.38 14.72
C PRO A 79 10.08 -19.34 15.77
N ILE A 80 9.30 -18.36 15.35
CA ILE A 80 8.65 -17.37 16.20
C ILE A 80 7.15 -17.58 16.01
N ASP A 81 6.55 -18.20 17.00
CA ASP A 81 5.10 -18.36 17.09
C ASP A 81 4.53 -17.06 17.68
N ASP A 82 4.30 -16.08 16.81
CA ASP A 82 3.72 -14.78 17.17
C ASP A 82 2.54 -14.50 16.23
N ASP A 83 1.34 -14.37 16.80
CA ASP A 83 0.11 -14.00 16.09
C ASP A 83 0.28 -12.73 15.23
N ASN A 84 1.25 -11.87 15.56
CA ASN A 84 1.62 -10.69 14.79
C ASN A 84 2.44 -10.99 13.53
N LEU A 85 3.07 -12.16 13.41
CA LEU A 85 3.88 -12.58 12.27
C LEU A 85 3.14 -13.50 11.30
N GLY A 86 2.01 -14.06 11.67
CA GLY A 86 1.33 -14.95 10.75
C GLY A 86 0.26 -15.87 11.30
N GLY A 87 -0.58 -15.44 12.23
CA GLY A 87 -1.78 -16.21 12.59
C GLY A 87 -2.67 -16.54 11.39
N ASP A 88 -3.55 -17.53 11.51
CA ASP A 88 -4.38 -18.08 10.42
C ASP A 88 -5.16 -17.01 9.64
N ASP A 89 -5.65 -15.95 10.32
CA ASP A 89 -6.33 -14.82 9.68
C ASP A 89 -5.39 -13.94 8.85
N ALA A 90 -4.13 -13.80 9.28
CA ALA A 90 -3.10 -13.10 8.51
C ALA A 90 -2.64 -13.92 7.30
N ASN A 91 -2.62 -15.25 7.40
CA ASN A 91 -2.32 -16.14 6.28
C ASN A 91 -3.41 -16.10 5.21
N ARG A 92 -4.69 -15.99 5.58
CA ARG A 92 -5.79 -15.77 4.63
C ARG A 92 -5.64 -14.44 3.88
N LEU A 93 -5.42 -13.33 4.58
CA LEU A 93 -5.16 -12.02 3.95
C LEU A 93 -3.91 -12.04 3.05
N LYS A 94 -2.88 -12.78 3.42
CA LYS A 94 -1.64 -12.93 2.62
C LYS A 94 -1.90 -13.61 1.28
N ASN A 95 -2.72 -14.64 1.24
CA ASN A 95 -3.03 -15.37 0.00
C ASN A 95 -3.88 -14.55 -0.97
N GLU A 96 -4.43 -13.43 -0.52
CA GLU A 96 -5.45 -12.65 -1.22
C GLU A 96 -4.93 -11.33 -1.78
N LEU A 97 -3.78 -10.80 -1.29
CA LEU A 97 -3.21 -9.53 -1.76
C LEU A 97 -1.98 -9.75 -2.66
N LYS A 98 -2.05 -9.30 -3.90
CA LYS A 98 -0.92 -9.24 -4.84
C LYS A 98 -0.62 -7.80 -5.19
N THR A 99 0.64 -7.39 -5.10
CA THR A 99 1.07 -6.03 -5.47
C THR A 99 2.30 -6.08 -6.38
N ILE A 100 2.33 -5.20 -7.38
CA ILE A 100 3.49 -5.01 -8.25
C ILE A 100 3.75 -3.51 -8.35
N THR A 101 4.98 -3.08 -8.07
CA THR A 101 5.42 -1.69 -8.24
C THR A 101 6.62 -1.66 -9.18
N LEU A 102 6.55 -0.83 -10.20
CA LEU A 102 7.62 -0.62 -11.18
C LEU A 102 8.01 0.86 -11.17
N PRO A 103 9.04 1.27 -10.43
CA PRO A 103 9.58 2.63 -10.44
C PRO A 103 10.60 2.81 -11.56
N LEU A 104 10.66 4.03 -12.10
CA LEU A 104 11.71 4.49 -13.01
C LEU A 104 12.09 5.92 -12.64
N THR A 105 13.37 6.16 -12.36
CA THR A 105 13.89 7.49 -12.05
C THR A 105 15.00 7.86 -13.03
N LEU A 106 14.92 9.07 -13.57
CA LEU A 106 15.88 9.62 -14.51
C LEU A 106 16.44 10.93 -13.96
N ALA A 107 17.77 11.02 -13.85
CA ALA A 107 18.44 12.28 -13.58
C ALA A 107 18.25 13.25 -14.75
N LEU A 108 18.02 14.52 -14.45
CA LEU A 108 17.93 15.56 -15.46
C LEU A 108 19.28 16.27 -15.62
N PRO A 109 19.57 16.87 -16.80
CA PRO A 109 20.85 17.55 -17.05
C PRO A 109 21.03 18.85 -16.24
N TRP A 110 20.00 19.29 -15.52
CA TRP A 110 20.07 20.47 -14.65
C TRP A 110 20.67 20.09 -13.30
N HIS A 111 21.98 20.15 -13.24
CA HIS A 111 22.72 19.93 -12.02
C HIS A 111 23.75 21.03 -11.82
N GLY A 112 23.82 21.54 -10.62
CA GLY A 112 24.90 22.39 -10.12
C GLY A 112 25.86 21.58 -9.26
N SER A 113 26.85 22.25 -8.68
CA SER A 113 27.82 21.59 -7.79
C SER A 113 27.20 20.86 -6.58
N VAL A 114 26.00 21.28 -6.13
CA VAL A 114 25.29 20.76 -4.95
C VAL A 114 23.80 20.44 -5.21
N TRP A 115 23.33 20.64 -6.44
CA TRP A 115 21.94 20.41 -6.82
C TRP A 115 21.87 19.37 -7.95
N GLU A 116 20.95 18.43 -7.82
CA GLU A 116 20.62 17.44 -8.83
C GLU A 116 19.11 17.38 -8.99
N SER A 117 18.63 17.54 -10.21
CA SER A 117 17.20 17.41 -10.52
C SER A 117 16.91 16.07 -11.17
N TYR A 118 15.70 15.57 -10.96
CA TYR A 118 15.26 14.28 -11.50
C TYR A 118 13.76 14.27 -11.79
N VAL A 119 13.36 13.32 -12.60
CA VAL A 119 11.96 12.92 -12.76
C VAL A 119 11.81 11.45 -12.40
N THR A 120 10.68 11.11 -11.83
CA THR A 120 10.37 9.72 -11.49
C THR A 120 8.96 9.36 -11.93
N GLY A 121 8.79 8.14 -12.42
CA GLY A 121 7.52 7.53 -12.72
C GLY A 121 7.37 6.22 -11.93
N ARG A 122 6.15 5.86 -11.59
CA ARG A 122 5.84 4.57 -10.95
C ARG A 122 4.56 4.02 -11.52
N LEU A 123 4.58 2.75 -11.91
CA LEU A 123 3.38 1.99 -12.24
C LEU A 123 3.09 1.02 -11.11
N GLY A 124 1.84 0.96 -10.68
CA GLY A 124 1.40 0.09 -9.61
C GLY A 124 0.22 -0.78 -10.04
N TYR A 125 0.21 -2.00 -9.55
CA TYR A 125 -0.91 -2.92 -9.66
C TYR A 125 -1.15 -3.57 -8.30
N THR A 126 -2.38 -3.48 -7.80
CA THR A 126 -2.84 -4.16 -6.59
C THR A 126 -4.04 -5.03 -6.95
N GLN A 127 -4.06 -6.26 -6.47
CA GLN A 127 -5.20 -7.17 -6.57
C GLN A 127 -5.46 -7.79 -5.21
N ARG A 128 -6.70 -7.77 -4.77
CA ARG A 128 -7.17 -8.41 -3.54
C ARG A 128 -8.32 -9.36 -3.88
N PHE A 129 -8.29 -10.54 -3.29
CA PHE A 129 -9.42 -11.47 -3.27
C PHE A 129 -9.94 -11.58 -1.85
N HIS A 130 -11.24 -11.63 -1.70
CA HIS A 130 -11.87 -11.80 -0.41
C HIS A 130 -13.11 -12.68 -0.53
N ASP A 131 -13.14 -13.76 0.25
CA ASP A 131 -14.31 -14.61 0.39
C ASP A 131 -15.16 -14.08 1.54
N ILE A 132 -16.42 -13.78 1.26
CA ILE A 132 -17.33 -13.13 2.19
C ILE A 132 -18.43 -14.10 2.54
N SER A 133 -18.64 -14.33 3.84
CA SER A 133 -19.79 -15.07 4.35
C SER A 133 -20.62 -14.14 5.22
N LEU A 134 -21.71 -13.60 4.63
CA LEU A 134 -22.55 -12.61 5.29
C LEU A 134 -23.65 -13.25 6.12
N PHE A 135 -24.07 -14.45 5.75
CA PHE A 135 -25.19 -15.20 6.35
C PHE A 135 -24.82 -16.67 6.53
N GLU A 136 -23.64 -16.94 7.07
CA GLU A 136 -23.09 -18.30 7.22
C GLU A 136 -24.04 -19.27 7.97
N GLU A 137 -24.83 -18.75 8.92
CA GLU A 137 -25.82 -19.54 9.66
C GLU A 137 -27.04 -19.94 8.81
N LEU A 138 -27.37 -19.17 7.77
CA LEU A 138 -28.55 -19.38 6.92
C LEU A 138 -28.18 -20.03 5.59
N ASP A 139 -27.05 -19.67 5.02
CA ASP A 139 -26.50 -20.21 3.79
C ASP A 139 -24.95 -20.21 3.89
N PRO A 140 -24.30 -21.40 3.93
CA PRO A 140 -22.86 -21.51 4.03
C PRO A 140 -22.10 -21.12 2.75
N SER A 141 -22.82 -20.80 1.67
CA SER A 141 -22.22 -20.34 0.41
C SER A 141 -21.50 -19.01 0.62
N ARG A 142 -20.29 -18.89 0.07
CA ARG A 142 -19.50 -17.66 0.16
C ARG A 142 -19.57 -16.86 -1.12
N ASP A 143 -19.78 -15.58 -0.98
CA ASP A 143 -19.61 -14.62 -2.04
C ASP A 143 -18.12 -14.33 -2.25
N HIS A 144 -17.75 -13.93 -3.46
CA HIS A 144 -16.36 -13.62 -3.81
C HIS A 144 -16.25 -12.17 -4.25
N GLU A 145 -15.37 -11.43 -3.60
CA GLU A 145 -14.96 -10.09 -4.01
C GLU A 145 -13.56 -10.13 -4.62
N LYS A 146 -13.38 -9.50 -5.77
CA LYS A 146 -12.09 -9.25 -6.37
C LYS A 146 -11.94 -7.77 -6.64
N LEU A 147 -10.96 -7.16 -6.01
CA LEU A 147 -10.64 -5.75 -6.18
C LEU A 147 -9.30 -5.63 -6.90
N LYS A 148 -9.25 -4.80 -7.94
CA LYS A 148 -8.05 -4.47 -8.69
C LYS A 148 -7.83 -2.97 -8.67
N ILE A 149 -6.59 -2.51 -8.48
CA ILE A 149 -6.22 -1.10 -8.60
C ILE A 149 -5.03 -1.01 -9.55
N TYR A 150 -5.18 -0.18 -10.57
CA TYR A 150 -4.12 0.22 -11.48
C TYR A 150 -3.73 1.64 -11.13
N SER A 151 -2.44 1.90 -10.98
CA SER A 151 -1.94 3.22 -10.62
C SER A 151 -0.78 3.64 -11.52
N ALA A 152 -0.77 4.93 -11.86
CA ALA A 152 0.33 5.59 -12.52
C ALA A 152 0.65 6.89 -11.77
N PHE A 153 1.91 7.04 -11.35
CA PHE A 153 2.43 8.20 -10.65
C PHE A 153 3.57 8.81 -11.46
N PHE A 154 3.64 10.13 -11.44
CA PHE A 154 4.73 10.90 -12.02
C PHE A 154 5.11 12.05 -11.10
N ALA A 155 6.42 12.31 -10.94
CA ALA A 155 6.93 13.40 -10.11
C ALA A 155 8.20 14.00 -10.68
N GLY A 156 8.42 15.29 -10.34
CA GLY A 156 9.68 15.97 -10.48
C GLY A 156 10.25 16.31 -9.11
N GLY A 157 11.56 16.22 -8.96
CA GLY A 157 12.22 16.49 -7.70
C GLY A 157 13.62 17.07 -7.85
N VAL A 158 14.12 17.55 -6.71
CA VAL A 158 15.47 18.08 -6.58
C VAL A 158 16.13 17.50 -5.35
N HIS A 159 17.41 17.15 -5.48
CA HIS A 159 18.31 16.82 -4.38
C HIS A 159 19.24 18.00 -4.10
N TRP A 160 19.56 18.21 -2.84
CA TRP A 160 20.55 19.17 -2.39
C TRP A 160 21.58 18.47 -1.49
N ASP A 161 22.85 18.49 -1.90
CA ASP A 161 23.98 17.81 -1.26
C ASP A 161 25.00 18.80 -0.67
N GLY A 162 24.54 20.02 -0.27
CA GLY A 162 25.41 21.10 0.23
C GLY A 162 26.08 20.83 1.58
N LEU A 163 25.66 19.80 2.32
CA LEU A 163 26.26 19.39 3.59
C LEU A 163 26.89 17.98 3.46
N LYS A 164 28.10 17.84 3.98
CA LYS A 164 28.81 16.55 3.96
C LYS A 164 27.98 15.43 4.56
N ASN A 165 27.80 14.34 3.82
CA ASN A 165 27.03 13.16 4.18
C ASN A 165 25.51 13.36 4.27
N TRP A 166 24.98 14.54 3.98
CA TRP A 166 23.56 14.82 4.00
C TRP A 166 23.04 15.10 2.61
N ARG A 167 21.85 14.55 2.33
CA ARG A 167 21.05 14.86 1.13
C ARG A 167 19.64 15.26 1.55
N PHE A 168 19.20 16.40 1.09
CA PHE A 168 17.82 16.86 1.20
C PHE A 168 17.13 16.66 -0.15
N THR A 169 15.88 16.22 -0.12
CA THR A 169 15.09 16.01 -1.33
C THR A 169 13.74 16.68 -1.17
N ALA A 170 13.32 17.42 -2.19
CA ALA A 170 11.95 17.90 -2.34
C ALA A 170 11.40 17.36 -3.66
N GLU A 171 10.19 16.79 -3.62
CA GLU A 171 9.52 16.17 -4.75
C GLU A 171 8.07 16.63 -4.80
N LEU A 172 7.56 16.90 -5.99
CA LEU A 172 6.14 17.13 -6.23
C LEU A 172 5.68 16.16 -7.30
N GLY A 173 4.70 15.32 -6.94
CA GLY A 173 4.15 14.31 -7.83
C GLY A 173 2.64 14.34 -7.89
N GLY A 174 2.12 13.68 -8.91
CA GLY A 174 0.70 13.41 -9.08
C GLY A 174 0.48 11.99 -9.57
N SER A 175 -0.69 11.46 -9.32
CA SER A 175 -1.05 10.11 -9.76
C SER A 175 -2.50 10.02 -10.19
N ILE A 176 -2.77 9.06 -11.08
CA ILE A 176 -4.10 8.61 -11.45
C ILE A 176 -4.22 7.15 -11.05
N ARG A 177 -5.35 6.78 -10.48
CA ARG A 177 -5.69 5.42 -10.08
C ARG A 177 -7.05 5.03 -10.61
N ARG A 178 -7.17 3.78 -11.02
CA ARG A 178 -8.43 3.14 -11.40
C ARG A 178 -8.65 1.91 -10.54
N LEU A 179 -9.72 1.91 -9.78
CA LEU A 179 -10.23 0.77 -9.03
C LEU A 179 -11.29 0.06 -9.86
N GLU A 180 -11.22 -1.26 -9.90
CA GLU A 180 -12.24 -2.15 -10.45
C GLU A 180 -12.61 -3.18 -9.39
N GLN A 181 -13.88 -3.26 -9.05
CA GLN A 181 -14.41 -4.24 -8.13
C GLN A 181 -15.34 -5.19 -8.89
N GLU A 182 -15.05 -6.49 -8.78
CA GLU A 182 -15.85 -7.60 -9.28
C GLU A 182 -16.41 -8.35 -8.08
N TYR A 183 -17.72 -8.54 -8.02
CA TYR A 183 -18.40 -9.25 -6.95
C TYR A 183 -19.27 -10.36 -7.51
N THR A 184 -19.12 -11.57 -6.98
CA THR A 184 -19.89 -12.76 -7.38
C THR A 184 -20.81 -13.16 -6.25
N TYR A 185 -22.11 -13.07 -6.50
CA TYR A 185 -23.17 -13.41 -5.58
C TYR A 185 -23.45 -14.92 -5.64
N ASN A 186 -22.87 -15.69 -4.71
CA ASN A 186 -23.09 -17.14 -4.58
C ASN A 186 -24.14 -17.47 -3.51
N ASN A 187 -24.24 -16.62 -2.48
CA ASN A 187 -25.20 -16.78 -1.39
C ASN A 187 -26.62 -16.39 -1.88
N ALA A 188 -27.62 -17.23 -1.60
CA ALA A 188 -29.00 -16.99 -2.05
C ALA A 188 -29.60 -15.68 -1.51
N ILE A 189 -29.17 -15.25 -0.32
CA ILE A 189 -29.64 -14.01 0.29
C ILE A 189 -28.96 -12.82 -0.38
N SER A 190 -27.67 -12.88 -0.65
CA SER A 190 -26.93 -11.81 -1.34
C SER A 190 -27.46 -11.57 -2.74
N GLN A 191 -27.91 -12.64 -3.45
CA GLN A 191 -28.54 -12.54 -4.79
C GLN A 191 -29.82 -11.71 -4.78
N ILE A 192 -30.59 -11.71 -3.68
CA ILE A 192 -31.80 -10.89 -3.56
C ILE A 192 -31.45 -9.39 -3.60
N PHE A 193 -30.29 -9.03 -3.08
CA PHE A 193 -29.82 -7.64 -2.99
C PHE A 193 -29.01 -7.19 -4.21
N GLN A 194 -28.64 -8.12 -5.09
CA GLN A 194 -27.86 -7.82 -6.30
C GLN A 194 -28.42 -6.62 -7.10
N PRO A 195 -29.72 -6.51 -7.40
CA PRO A 195 -30.24 -5.41 -8.21
C PRO A 195 -30.07 -4.01 -7.59
N VAL A 196 -29.85 -3.95 -6.26
CA VAL A 196 -29.67 -2.70 -5.52
C VAL A 196 -28.21 -2.35 -5.38
N PHE A 197 -27.33 -3.36 -5.25
CA PHE A 197 -25.91 -3.15 -4.99
C PHE A 197 -25.06 -3.04 -6.24
N ASP A 198 -25.47 -3.70 -7.32
CA ASP A 198 -24.72 -3.72 -8.58
C ASP A 198 -24.53 -2.31 -9.14
N GLY A 199 -23.29 -1.94 -9.43
CA GLY A 199 -22.91 -0.63 -9.93
C GLY A 199 -22.81 0.47 -8.87
N VAL A 200 -23.33 0.25 -7.64
CA VAL A 200 -23.31 1.24 -6.55
C VAL A 200 -22.29 0.84 -5.46
N LEU A 201 -22.41 -0.37 -4.94
CA LEU A 201 -21.56 -0.90 -3.86
C LEU A 201 -20.70 -2.07 -4.35
N THR A 202 -21.14 -2.73 -5.40
CA THR A 202 -20.48 -3.90 -6.00
C THR A 202 -20.47 -3.74 -7.52
N ASN A 203 -19.52 -4.44 -8.18
CA ASN A 203 -19.41 -4.46 -9.65
C ASN A 203 -19.30 -3.06 -10.27
N PHE A 204 -18.42 -2.22 -9.71
CA PHE A 204 -18.21 -0.86 -10.18
C PHE A 204 -16.74 -0.60 -10.51
N SER A 205 -16.49 0.51 -11.19
CA SER A 205 -15.15 1.05 -11.37
C SER A 205 -15.11 2.53 -10.97
N LEU A 206 -14.00 2.95 -10.36
CA LEU A 206 -13.82 4.30 -9.86
C LEU A 206 -12.42 4.81 -10.20
N ASN A 207 -12.34 6.05 -10.70
CA ASN A 207 -11.07 6.71 -10.96
C ASN A 207 -10.81 7.78 -9.91
N THR A 208 -9.52 7.94 -9.55
CA THR A 208 -9.07 9.03 -8.66
C THR A 208 -7.82 9.68 -9.23
N TRP A 209 -7.66 10.96 -8.94
CA TRP A 209 -6.39 11.67 -9.07
C TRP A 209 -5.88 12.04 -7.68
N MET A 210 -4.56 12.12 -7.51
CA MET A 210 -3.94 12.58 -6.28
C MET A 210 -2.72 13.43 -6.56
N LEU A 211 -2.54 14.49 -5.77
CA LEU A 211 -1.30 15.27 -5.64
C LEU A 211 -0.51 14.73 -4.45
N GLN A 212 0.81 14.58 -4.63
CA GLN A 212 1.68 13.99 -3.61
C GLN A 212 3.01 14.77 -3.50
N PRO A 213 3.03 15.91 -2.76
CA PRO A 213 4.28 16.53 -2.34
C PRO A 213 5.01 15.66 -1.32
N SER A 214 6.33 15.60 -1.39
CA SER A 214 7.15 14.91 -0.42
C SER A 214 8.47 15.62 -0.12
N LEU A 215 8.96 15.40 1.11
CA LEU A 215 10.26 15.87 1.58
C LEU A 215 11.03 14.67 2.15
N ALA A 216 12.32 14.59 1.84
CA ALA A 216 13.17 13.58 2.42
C ALA A 216 14.50 14.16 2.89
N LEU A 217 15.01 13.56 3.96
CA LEU A 217 16.30 13.80 4.54
C LEU A 217 17.07 12.49 4.57
N GLN A 218 18.29 12.47 4.03
CA GLN A 218 19.15 11.30 4.06
C GLN A 218 20.49 11.66 4.70
N TYR A 219 20.95 10.81 5.60
CA TYR A 219 22.33 10.85 6.14
C TYR A 219 23.04 9.57 5.77
N GLN A 220 24.28 9.67 5.28
CA GLN A 220 25.07 8.52 4.89
C GLN A 220 26.47 8.63 5.45
N LYS A 221 26.95 7.57 6.11
CA LYS A 221 28.31 7.47 6.61
C LYS A 221 28.95 6.14 6.19
N ARG A 222 30.20 6.23 5.74
CA ARG A 222 31.05 5.06 5.48
C ARG A 222 32.19 5.04 6.48
N TRP A 223 32.47 3.86 7.04
CA TRP A 223 33.66 3.63 7.86
C TRP A 223 34.23 2.26 7.54
N SER A 224 35.51 2.24 7.16
CA SER A 224 36.16 1.01 6.66
C SER A 224 35.34 0.40 5.51
N LYS A 225 34.84 -0.81 5.69
CA LYS A 225 34.03 -1.54 4.69
C LYS A 225 32.52 -1.40 4.89
N HIS A 226 32.09 -0.73 5.97
CA HIS A 226 30.69 -0.63 6.33
C HIS A 226 30.06 0.67 5.81
N LYS A 227 28.78 0.62 5.47
CA LYS A 227 27.99 1.80 5.10
C LYS A 227 26.73 1.82 5.93
N LEU A 228 26.48 2.93 6.61
CA LEU A 228 25.22 3.24 7.28
C LEU A 228 24.51 4.34 6.49
N LYS A 229 23.22 4.16 6.21
CA LYS A 229 22.36 5.18 5.60
C LYS A 229 21.08 5.27 6.41
N TYR A 230 20.75 6.46 6.87
CA TYR A 230 19.46 6.78 7.47
C TYR A 230 18.68 7.63 6.47
N ARG A 231 17.40 7.34 6.28
CA ARG A 231 16.50 8.13 5.44
C ARG A 231 15.18 8.34 6.15
N SER A 232 14.76 9.60 6.22
CA SER A 232 13.45 10.03 6.70
C SER A 232 12.71 10.68 5.54
N ARG A 233 11.52 10.20 5.19
CA ARG A 233 10.70 10.74 4.11
C ARG A 233 9.27 10.94 4.59
N TYR A 234 8.77 12.15 4.43
CA TYR A 234 7.38 12.52 4.63
C TYR A 234 6.71 12.75 3.28
N ALA A 235 5.55 12.15 3.05
CA ALA A 235 4.73 12.37 1.87
C ALA A 235 3.29 12.68 2.32
N TYR A 236 2.72 13.74 1.76
CA TYR A 236 1.32 14.10 1.92
C TYR A 236 0.57 13.76 0.64
N MET A 237 -0.65 13.26 0.75
CA MET A 237 -1.50 12.84 -0.36
C MET A 237 -2.85 13.54 -0.23
N HIS A 238 -3.25 14.23 -1.28
CA HIS A 238 -4.56 14.85 -1.40
C HIS A 238 -5.12 14.61 -2.80
N GLY A 239 -6.37 14.18 -2.88
CA GLY A 239 -7.01 13.90 -4.15
C GLY A 239 -8.48 13.59 -4.00
N GLU A 240 -9.13 13.35 -5.12
CA GLU A 240 -10.55 13.06 -5.18
C GLU A 240 -10.87 12.10 -6.32
N SER A 241 -12.06 11.52 -6.25
CA SER A 241 -12.60 10.70 -7.34
C SER A 241 -13.16 11.55 -8.45
N PHE A 242 -13.25 10.96 -9.64
CA PHE A 242 -13.86 11.60 -10.81
C PHE A 242 -14.53 10.56 -11.73
N GLY A 243 -15.48 11.03 -12.54
CA GLY A 243 -16.17 10.22 -13.55
C GLY A 243 -17.30 9.35 -13.02
N SER A 244 -17.79 9.62 -11.80
CA SER A 244 -19.00 9.01 -11.26
C SER A 244 -19.82 10.05 -10.49
N ASP A 245 -21.10 10.10 -10.74
CA ASP A 245 -22.06 10.95 -10.01
C ASP A 245 -22.76 10.19 -8.86
N ILE A 246 -22.41 8.93 -8.65
CA ILE A 246 -22.98 8.09 -7.60
C ILE A 246 -22.43 8.54 -6.25
N PRO A 247 -23.27 8.93 -5.25
CA PRO A 247 -22.79 9.50 -4.00
C PRO A 247 -21.73 8.68 -3.25
N PRO A 248 -21.83 7.34 -3.08
CA PRO A 248 -20.77 6.52 -2.50
C PRO A 248 -19.42 6.59 -3.21
N HIS A 249 -19.39 6.96 -4.50
CA HIS A 249 -18.18 7.07 -5.30
C HIS A 249 -17.53 8.45 -5.25
N GLN A 250 -18.16 9.44 -4.61
CA GLN A 250 -17.58 10.78 -4.42
C GLN A 250 -16.63 10.76 -3.22
N VAL A 251 -15.36 10.59 -3.48
CA VAL A 251 -14.32 10.30 -2.48
C VAL A 251 -13.35 11.46 -2.39
N ASP A 252 -13.08 11.98 -1.19
CA ASP A 252 -12.04 12.94 -0.85
C ASP A 252 -10.92 12.20 -0.08
N ILE A 253 -9.70 12.22 -0.63
CA ILE A 253 -8.55 11.51 -0.09
C ILE A 253 -7.62 12.50 0.59
N LYS A 254 -7.41 12.32 1.88
CA LYS A 254 -6.45 13.08 2.69
C LYS A 254 -5.66 12.13 3.55
N ALA A 255 -4.38 11.97 3.24
CA ALA A 255 -3.52 11.04 3.94
C ALA A 255 -2.09 11.53 4.01
N SER A 256 -1.31 10.99 4.92
CA SER A 256 0.13 11.15 4.90
C SER A 256 0.85 9.90 5.38
N SER A 257 2.11 9.78 4.97
CA SER A 257 3.02 8.76 5.45
C SER A 257 4.36 9.38 5.84
N TRP A 258 4.92 8.95 6.96
CA TRP A 258 6.26 9.31 7.39
C TRP A 258 7.08 8.06 7.59
N ARG A 259 7.99 7.80 6.65
CA ARG A 259 8.86 6.62 6.64
C ARG A 259 10.24 6.98 7.13
N ASN A 260 10.70 6.29 8.17
CA ASN A 260 12.04 6.38 8.74
C ASN A 260 12.75 5.05 8.54
N THR A 261 13.82 5.01 7.75
CA THR A 261 14.54 3.78 7.40
C THR A 261 16.01 3.87 7.74
N LEU A 262 16.53 2.87 8.41
CA LEU A 262 17.94 2.65 8.65
C LEU A 262 18.41 1.51 7.76
N TYR A 263 19.48 1.73 6.99
CA TYR A 263 20.15 0.72 6.17
C TYR A 263 21.56 0.50 6.67
N TYR A 264 21.96 -0.76 6.79
CA TYR A 264 23.32 -1.16 7.05
C TYR A 264 23.80 -2.09 5.95
N SER A 265 24.91 -1.73 5.29
CA SER A 265 25.48 -2.53 4.21
C SER A 265 26.92 -2.97 4.56
N HIS A 266 27.23 -4.23 4.24
CA HIS A 266 28.54 -4.82 4.44
C HIS A 266 28.97 -5.57 3.17
N PRO A 267 30.18 -5.34 2.62
CA PRO A 267 30.68 -6.10 1.48
C PRO A 267 30.95 -7.55 1.90
N ILE A 268 30.46 -8.48 1.09
CA ILE A 268 30.64 -9.92 1.30
C ILE A 268 31.89 -10.40 0.56
N GLY A 269 32.09 -9.94 -0.67
CA GLY A 269 33.19 -10.37 -1.50
C GLY A 269 33.15 -9.85 -2.92
N ARG A 270 34.04 -10.36 -3.75
CA ARG A 270 34.10 -10.07 -5.20
C ARG A 270 34.34 -11.37 -5.94
N MET A 271 33.64 -11.55 -7.05
CA MET A 271 33.80 -12.68 -7.95
C MET A 271 33.65 -12.18 -9.39
N LEU A 272 34.66 -12.45 -10.25
CA LEU A 272 34.64 -12.06 -11.67
C LEU A 272 34.24 -10.59 -11.88
N ASP A 273 34.92 -9.65 -11.27
CA ASP A 273 34.66 -8.21 -11.36
C ASP A 273 33.30 -7.72 -10.80
N ILE A 274 32.45 -8.62 -10.36
CA ILE A 274 31.19 -8.31 -9.68
C ILE A 274 31.44 -8.23 -8.17
N SER A 275 31.09 -7.10 -7.55
CA SER A 275 31.15 -6.93 -6.10
C SER A 275 29.82 -7.33 -5.47
N PHE A 276 29.89 -8.05 -4.34
CA PHE A 276 28.71 -8.47 -3.59
C PHE A 276 28.70 -7.80 -2.22
N ALA A 277 27.52 -7.32 -1.79
CA ALA A 277 27.30 -6.79 -0.46
C ALA A 277 25.94 -7.25 0.09
N GLY A 278 25.89 -7.53 1.38
CA GLY A 278 24.65 -7.72 2.10
C GLY A 278 24.14 -6.40 2.65
N GLN A 279 22.84 -6.15 2.58
CA GLN A 279 22.20 -5.00 3.19
C GLN A 279 21.04 -5.44 4.08
N LEU A 280 21.02 -4.90 5.28
CA LEU A 280 19.87 -4.99 6.20
C LEU A 280 19.18 -3.63 6.23
N SER A 281 17.86 -3.65 6.31
CA SER A 281 17.07 -2.44 6.52
C SER A 281 16.01 -2.64 7.60
N ALA A 282 15.74 -1.57 8.33
CA ALA A 282 14.65 -1.51 9.29
C ALA A 282 13.94 -0.16 9.13
N SER A 283 12.63 -0.19 8.98
CA SER A 283 11.80 0.99 8.80
C SER A 283 10.68 1.04 9.82
N ARG A 284 10.33 2.26 10.23
CA ARG A 284 9.04 2.58 10.84
C ARG A 284 8.29 3.50 9.88
N VAL A 285 7.03 3.18 9.62
CA VAL A 285 6.14 3.97 8.77
C VAL A 285 4.97 4.44 9.64
N ASP A 286 4.92 5.74 9.90
CA ASP A 286 3.80 6.38 10.60
C ASP A 286 2.79 6.87 9.55
N LEU A 287 1.51 6.65 9.81
CA LEU A 287 0.39 6.88 8.90
C LEU A 287 -0.57 7.90 9.50
N SER A 288 -1.26 8.68 8.67
CA SER A 288 -2.35 9.53 9.12
C SER A 288 -3.42 9.76 8.05
N GLY A 289 -4.60 10.24 8.49
CA GLY A 289 -5.75 10.44 7.62
C GLY A 289 -6.36 9.11 7.19
N ASN A 290 -6.84 9.02 5.95
CA ASN A 290 -7.54 7.84 5.44
C ASN A 290 -6.71 6.54 5.46
N THR A 291 -5.38 6.61 5.54
CA THR A 291 -4.53 5.41 5.63
C THR A 291 -4.73 4.64 6.93
N ASN A 292 -5.04 5.30 8.05
CA ASN A 292 -5.18 4.63 9.35
C ASN A 292 -6.28 3.57 9.34
N GLU A 293 -7.38 3.84 8.66
CA GLU A 293 -8.51 2.91 8.58
C GLU A 293 -8.16 1.70 7.72
N ALA A 294 -7.52 1.93 6.58
CA ALA A 294 -7.14 0.86 5.66
C ALA A 294 -6.06 -0.07 6.23
N PHE A 295 -5.09 0.48 6.95
CA PHE A 295 -4.02 -0.31 7.59
C PHE A 295 -4.39 -0.80 8.99
N GLN A 296 -5.50 -0.34 9.58
CA GLN A 296 -5.96 -0.63 10.94
C GLN A 296 -4.90 -0.35 12.02
N THR A 297 -3.96 0.54 11.72
CA THR A 297 -2.89 0.97 12.62
C THR A 297 -2.36 2.34 12.22
N PRO A 298 -1.96 3.19 13.20
CA PRO A 298 -1.29 4.45 12.89
C PRO A 298 0.18 4.28 12.49
N HIS A 299 0.77 3.10 12.64
CA HIS A 299 2.14 2.82 12.22
C HIS A 299 2.38 1.32 12.05
N TYR A 300 3.40 0.99 11.24
CA TYR A 300 3.90 -0.38 11.08
C TYR A 300 5.42 -0.36 10.85
N TYR A 301 6.01 -1.55 10.88
CA TYR A 301 7.44 -1.75 10.70
C TYR A 301 7.72 -2.58 9.46
N GLU A 302 8.88 -2.31 8.82
CA GLU A 302 9.38 -3.10 7.70
C GLU A 302 10.83 -3.51 8.00
N PHE A 303 11.17 -4.75 7.69
CA PHE A 303 12.52 -5.28 7.80
C PHE A 303 12.93 -5.86 6.45
N GLY A 304 14.09 -5.44 5.95
CA GLY A 304 14.61 -5.88 4.64
C GLY A 304 15.95 -6.57 4.77
N LEU A 305 16.13 -7.58 3.93
CA LEU A 305 17.40 -8.27 3.71
C LEU A 305 17.66 -8.32 2.21
N ASP A 306 18.72 -7.67 1.74
CA ASP A 306 19.07 -7.56 0.33
C ASP A 306 20.48 -8.09 0.06
N LEU A 307 20.64 -8.77 -1.08
CA LEU A 307 21.92 -9.06 -1.70
C LEU A 307 22.15 -8.06 -2.85
N LEU A 308 23.12 -7.16 -2.67
CA LEU A 308 23.52 -6.20 -3.68
C LEU A 308 24.63 -6.76 -4.55
N MET A 309 24.54 -6.53 -5.86
CA MET A 309 25.51 -6.91 -6.85
C MET A 309 25.90 -5.68 -7.66
N GLY A 310 27.16 -5.26 -7.55
CA GLY A 310 27.70 -4.19 -8.41
C GLY A 310 27.93 -4.71 -9.81
N THR A 311 27.47 -3.99 -10.82
CA THR A 311 27.51 -4.43 -12.22
C THR A 311 28.90 -4.31 -12.85
N GLY A 312 29.85 -3.61 -12.19
CA GLY A 312 31.21 -3.42 -12.71
C GLY A 312 31.23 -2.82 -14.11
N ALA A 313 32.05 -3.36 -15.00
CA ALA A 313 32.19 -2.90 -16.39
C ALA A 313 30.95 -3.18 -17.26
N TYR A 314 30.03 -4.06 -16.82
CA TYR A 314 28.83 -4.41 -17.59
C TYR A 314 27.71 -3.35 -17.52
N GLY A 315 27.76 -2.45 -16.53
CA GLY A 315 26.73 -1.44 -16.28
C GLY A 315 27.16 0.00 -16.53
N GLU A 316 28.27 0.22 -17.24
CA GLU A 316 28.84 1.56 -17.43
C GLU A 316 27.81 2.59 -17.92
N GLY A 317 27.50 3.56 -17.06
CA GLY A 317 26.76 4.77 -17.36
C GLY A 317 25.26 4.75 -17.08
N TRP A 318 24.61 3.60 -16.83
CA TRP A 318 23.16 3.55 -16.58
C TRP A 318 22.74 2.58 -15.45
N LEU A 319 23.57 1.57 -15.15
CA LEU A 319 23.27 0.54 -14.15
C LEU A 319 24.50 0.27 -13.28
N ASP A 320 24.59 0.92 -12.12
CA ASP A 320 25.73 0.76 -11.20
C ASP A 320 25.63 -0.51 -10.36
N ASN A 321 24.42 -0.88 -9.97
CA ASN A 321 24.16 -2.06 -9.17
C ASN A 321 22.70 -2.54 -9.31
N VAL A 322 22.52 -3.82 -9.02
CA VAL A 322 21.22 -4.46 -8.84
C VAL A 322 21.17 -5.15 -7.49
N SER A 323 20.00 -5.30 -6.93
CA SER A 323 19.83 -6.16 -5.75
C SER A 323 18.56 -6.98 -5.82
N ILE A 324 18.61 -8.11 -5.13
CA ILE A 324 17.45 -8.95 -4.84
C ILE A 324 17.34 -9.08 -3.33
N GLY A 325 16.13 -8.95 -2.80
CA GLY A 325 15.92 -8.98 -1.36
C GLY A 325 14.53 -9.44 -0.97
N LEU A 326 14.38 -9.61 0.32
CA LEU A 326 13.13 -9.91 1.01
C LEU A 326 12.78 -8.74 1.93
N LEU A 327 11.52 -8.35 1.92
CA LEU A 327 10.97 -7.32 2.78
C LEU A 327 9.82 -7.91 3.59
N PHE A 328 9.87 -7.74 4.91
CA PHE A 328 8.86 -8.23 5.85
C PHE A 328 8.13 -7.04 6.46
N ASN A 329 6.79 -7.11 6.49
CA ASN A 329 5.93 -6.14 7.14
C ASN A 329 5.40 -6.70 8.47
N TYR A 330 5.41 -5.86 9.50
CA TYR A 330 4.98 -6.21 10.86
C TYR A 330 4.12 -5.10 11.46
N GLY A 331 3.04 -5.47 12.15
CA GLY A 331 2.20 -4.51 12.90
C GLY A 331 1.09 -3.82 12.09
N SER A 332 0.75 -4.33 10.90
CA SER A 332 -0.38 -3.86 10.08
C SER A 332 -1.18 -5.04 9.53
N VAL A 333 -2.30 -4.76 8.88
CA VAL A 333 -3.04 -5.78 8.10
C VAL A 333 -2.21 -6.37 6.95
N LEU A 334 -1.16 -5.66 6.51
CA LEU A 334 -0.19 -6.12 5.51
C LEU A 334 0.92 -6.98 6.13
N LYS A 335 0.62 -7.84 7.05
CA LYS A 335 1.60 -8.80 7.61
C LYS A 335 2.09 -9.71 6.50
N GLY A 336 3.41 -9.90 6.36
CA GLY A 336 3.97 -10.83 5.40
C GLY A 336 5.24 -10.37 4.73
N GLY A 337 5.66 -11.08 3.69
CA GLY A 337 6.88 -10.81 2.95
C GLY A 337 6.63 -10.38 1.51
N SER A 338 7.58 -9.66 0.96
CA SER A 338 7.64 -9.28 -0.45
C SER A 338 9.02 -9.56 -0.99
N LEU A 339 9.10 -9.97 -2.26
CA LEU A 339 10.33 -10.00 -3.00
C LEU A 339 10.61 -8.62 -3.58
N VAL A 340 11.83 -8.13 -3.40
CA VAL A 340 12.23 -6.79 -3.80
C VAL A 340 13.40 -6.89 -4.76
N PHE A 341 13.33 -6.13 -5.86
CA PHE A 341 14.43 -5.94 -6.77
C PHE A 341 14.76 -4.46 -6.82
N ASN A 342 16.02 -4.11 -6.66
CA ASN A 342 16.47 -2.74 -6.72
C ASN A 342 17.50 -2.58 -7.83
N TYR A 343 17.60 -1.37 -8.35
CA TYR A 343 18.65 -0.94 -9.26
C TYR A 343 19.12 0.45 -8.83
N ASN A 344 20.40 0.74 -9.02
CA ASN A 344 21.03 2.03 -8.69
C ASN A 344 20.77 2.52 -7.26
N THR A 345 20.93 1.63 -6.27
CA THR A 345 20.58 1.89 -4.85
C THR A 345 21.70 2.54 -4.02
N TYR A 346 22.70 3.15 -4.61
CA TYR A 346 23.80 3.80 -3.89
C TYR A 346 23.56 5.22 -3.46
#